data_e3d77c6388a2cd7b195c0451684a74c0
#
_entry.id   e3d77c6388a2cd7b195c0451684a74c0
#
_cell.length_a   1.000
_cell.length_b   1.000
_cell.length_c   1.000
_cell.angle_alpha   90.00
_cell.angle_beta   90.00
_cell.angle_gamma   90.00
#
_symmetry.space_group_name_H-M   'P 1'
#
loop_
_entity.id
_entity.type
_entity.pdbx_description
1 polymer ?
#
loop_
_entity_poly.entity_id
_entity_poly.type
_entity_poly.pdbx_seq_one_letter_code
_entity_poly.pdbx_strand_id
1 'polypeptide(L)'
;MNFASSIVGSPSIKLAFLLCIFFFIQTSAFQSQSTKLSLPTTSFAHKKTKNSFFHQSHIRASEEKNMAELVQQSEAALIDGKAIAADIRSELATKVNELKEAGGPTPGLAVVLIGERRDSATYVRMKKKACEEVGITSFGHDFPTSVTQEEIMNLIAELNANPEVHGILVQLPIPEHIDEKTVLNAIAPEKDVDGLHPLNAAKLLIGSTHAGTRMSWMFEDLDFHVACTPQGCIELLDRSGVEIAGKNAVVLGRSNIVGLPVAMLLMRRDATVTIVHSRTADQAAAVREADIVIAAIGRAEFVPADWLKPGCVVIDVGINSVDDASKKAGYRLVGDVAFEPAKAVASKITPVPGGVGPMTIAMLLRNTFNSAKRTSSSSSS
;
A
#
# COMPACT_ATOMS: atom_id res chain seq x y z
N MET A 1 40.97 -10.73 31.82
CA MET A 1 41.66 -12.00 31.46
C MET A 1 40.67 -12.92 30.76
N ASN A 2 40.94 -13.16 29.48
CA ASN A 2 40.51 -14.27 28.65
C ASN A 2 39.01 -14.63 28.54
N PHE A 3 38.35 -14.07 27.51
CA PHE A 3 37.28 -14.71 26.76
C PHE A 3 37.42 -14.33 25.27
N ALA A 4 38.40 -14.91 24.63
CA ALA A 4 38.56 -14.79 23.16
C ALA A 4 39.31 -16.01 22.62
N SER A 5 38.71 -17.18 22.63
CA SER A 5 39.17 -18.33 21.86
C SER A 5 38.16 -19.48 21.86
N SER A 6 37.07 -19.37 21.09
CA SER A 6 36.25 -20.56 20.75
C SER A 6 35.22 -20.30 19.65
N ILE A 7 35.54 -19.57 18.57
CA ILE A 7 34.70 -19.51 17.36
C ILE A 7 35.60 -19.58 16.11
N VAL A 8 36.42 -20.60 16.03
CA VAL A 8 37.12 -20.98 14.77
C VAL A 8 37.23 -22.50 14.76
N GLY A 9 36.18 -23.18 14.33
CA GLY A 9 36.23 -24.64 14.27
C GLY A 9 35.08 -25.37 13.57
N SER A 10 34.30 -24.71 12.70
CA SER A 10 33.32 -25.41 11.88
C SER A 10 33.73 -25.44 10.41
N PRO A 11 33.86 -26.63 9.76
CA PRO A 11 34.21 -26.77 8.34
C PRO A 11 33.26 -26.04 7.39
N SER A 12 31.99 -25.85 7.80
CA SER A 12 30.96 -25.18 7.00
C SER A 12 31.20 -23.68 6.81
N ILE A 13 31.84 -23.00 7.77
CA ILE A 13 32.15 -21.56 7.69
C ILE A 13 33.34 -21.31 6.75
N LYS A 14 34.32 -22.22 6.70
CA LYS A 14 35.45 -22.13 5.79
C LYS A 14 35.04 -22.36 4.34
N LEU A 15 34.03 -23.19 4.08
CA LEU A 15 33.52 -23.44 2.72
C LEU A 15 32.72 -22.24 2.18
N ALA A 16 31.93 -21.57 3.04
CA ALA A 16 31.19 -20.35 2.66
C ALA A 16 32.12 -19.18 2.32
N PHE A 17 33.24 -19.03 3.05
CA PHE A 17 34.22 -17.99 2.80
C PHE A 17 35.04 -18.24 1.52
N LEU A 18 35.35 -19.50 1.19
CA LEU A 18 36.01 -19.88 -0.07
C LEU A 18 35.11 -19.71 -1.29
N LEU A 19 33.81 -19.96 -1.18
CA LEU A 19 32.83 -19.73 -2.25
C LEU A 19 32.65 -18.24 -2.56
N CYS A 20 32.64 -17.36 -1.55
CA CYS A 20 32.58 -15.91 -1.77
C CYS A 20 33.85 -15.37 -2.45
N ILE A 21 35.04 -15.89 -2.15
CA ILE A 21 36.31 -15.47 -2.80
C ILE A 21 36.35 -15.97 -4.24
N PHE A 22 35.84 -17.17 -4.54
CA PHE A 22 35.80 -17.69 -5.92
C PHE A 22 34.84 -16.91 -6.83
N PHE A 23 33.72 -16.38 -6.29
CA PHE A 23 32.82 -15.53 -7.05
C PHE A 23 33.41 -14.14 -7.37
N PHE A 24 34.26 -13.61 -6.47
CA PHE A 24 34.91 -12.30 -6.68
C PHE A 24 36.08 -12.36 -7.67
N ILE A 25 36.74 -13.53 -7.84
CA ILE A 25 37.84 -13.70 -8.77
C ILE A 25 37.35 -13.93 -10.21
N GLN A 26 36.17 -14.51 -10.43
CA GLN A 26 35.60 -14.69 -11.76
C GLN A 26 35.05 -13.41 -12.40
N THR A 27 34.66 -12.41 -11.62
CA THR A 27 34.18 -11.12 -12.15
C THR A 27 35.32 -10.18 -12.57
N SER A 28 36.54 -10.39 -12.08
CA SER A 28 37.74 -9.59 -12.44
C SER A 28 38.47 -10.06 -13.71
N ALA A 29 38.19 -11.26 -14.23
CA ALA A 29 38.87 -11.85 -15.39
C ALA A 29 38.20 -11.53 -16.74
N PHE A 30 37.03 -10.86 -16.75
CA PHE A 30 36.29 -10.57 -17.99
C PHE A 30 36.57 -9.19 -18.61
N GLN A 31 37.48 -8.40 -18.02
CA GLN A 31 37.74 -7.02 -18.46
C GLN A 31 39.09 -6.77 -19.16
N SER A 32 39.79 -7.81 -19.63
CA SER A 32 41.11 -7.65 -20.26
C SER A 32 41.30 -8.59 -21.44
N GLN A 33 40.52 -8.46 -22.50
CA GLN A 33 40.93 -8.88 -23.84
C GLN A 33 40.17 -8.06 -24.90
N SER A 34 40.66 -6.86 -25.21
CA SER A 34 40.35 -6.17 -26.46
C SER A 34 41.52 -6.43 -27.44
N THR A 35 41.40 -7.46 -28.25
CA THR A 35 42.27 -7.73 -29.38
C THR A 35 41.92 -6.79 -30.53
N LYS A 36 42.90 -6.00 -30.93
CA LYS A 36 42.88 -5.18 -32.15
C LYS A 36 42.77 -6.09 -33.38
N LEU A 37 41.66 -6.06 -34.09
CA LEU A 37 41.58 -6.54 -35.47
C LEU A 37 41.62 -5.33 -36.40
N SER A 38 42.68 -5.24 -37.18
CA SER A 38 42.81 -4.31 -38.30
C SER A 38 42.01 -4.84 -39.50
N LEU A 39 41.04 -4.09 -40.00
CA LEU A 39 40.37 -4.33 -41.26
C LEU A 39 40.85 -3.35 -42.33
N PRO A 40 40.93 -3.77 -43.59
CA PRO A 40 41.51 -2.97 -44.67
C PRO A 40 40.52 -1.87 -45.12
N THR A 41 41.07 -0.72 -45.38
CA THR A 41 40.41 0.45 -45.96
C THR A 41 39.96 0.18 -47.39
N THR A 42 38.64 0.07 -47.62
CA THR A 42 38.07 0.33 -48.93
C THR A 42 37.16 1.55 -48.84
N SER A 43 37.58 2.57 -49.56
CA SER A 43 36.88 3.82 -49.78
C SER A 43 35.56 3.54 -50.53
N PHE A 44 34.43 3.68 -49.87
CA PHE A 44 33.13 3.89 -50.52
C PHE A 44 32.54 5.22 -50.09
N ALA A 45 32.42 6.10 -51.08
CA ALA A 45 31.77 7.39 -50.94
C ALA A 45 30.30 7.23 -50.53
N HIS A 46 29.95 7.61 -49.33
CA HIS A 46 28.55 7.70 -48.86
C HIS A 46 28.10 9.15 -48.84
N LYS A 47 27.57 9.58 -50.00
CA LYS A 47 26.69 10.74 -50.07
C LYS A 47 25.28 10.31 -49.72
N LYS A 48 24.62 11.03 -48.79
CA LYS A 48 23.19 11.00 -48.43
C LYS A 48 22.76 10.00 -47.34
N THR A 49 22.75 10.46 -46.09
CA THR A 49 21.80 9.99 -45.08
C THR A 49 21.53 11.03 -43.96
N LYS A 50 21.84 12.29 -44.15
CA LYS A 50 21.44 13.33 -43.18
C LYS A 50 19.92 13.65 -43.18
N ASN A 51 19.18 13.39 -44.25
CA ASN A 51 17.79 13.74 -44.35
C ASN A 51 16.81 12.71 -43.70
N SER A 52 17.21 11.45 -43.54
CA SER A 52 16.30 10.45 -42.97
C SER A 52 16.20 10.54 -41.44
N PHE A 53 17.28 10.89 -40.75
CA PHE A 53 17.28 11.09 -39.31
C PHE A 53 16.47 12.32 -38.87
N PHE A 54 16.55 13.42 -39.64
CA PHE A 54 15.76 14.60 -39.37
C PHE A 54 14.26 14.38 -39.63
N HIS A 55 13.90 13.57 -40.62
CA HIS A 55 12.48 13.29 -40.92
C HIS A 55 11.85 12.38 -39.87
N GLN A 56 12.55 11.36 -39.39
CA GLN A 56 12.08 10.49 -38.30
C GLN A 56 11.96 11.22 -36.95
N SER A 57 12.88 12.14 -36.64
CA SER A 57 12.79 12.93 -35.41
C SER A 57 11.61 13.91 -35.41
N HIS A 58 11.30 14.50 -36.57
CA HIS A 58 10.14 15.39 -36.73
C HIS A 58 8.79 14.63 -36.68
N ILE A 59 8.72 13.43 -37.27
CA ILE A 59 7.53 12.59 -37.19
C ILE A 59 7.29 12.15 -35.74
N ARG A 60 8.32 11.68 -35.03
CA ARG A 60 8.22 11.29 -33.63
C ARG A 60 7.82 12.45 -32.71
N ALA A 61 8.42 13.62 -32.89
CA ALA A 61 8.05 14.83 -32.15
C ALA A 61 6.62 15.31 -32.44
N SER A 62 6.13 15.14 -33.69
CA SER A 62 4.74 15.47 -34.04
C SER A 62 3.75 14.43 -33.51
N GLU A 63 4.09 13.16 -33.47
CA GLU A 63 3.28 12.09 -32.86
C GLU A 63 3.23 12.24 -31.35
N GLU A 64 4.35 12.55 -30.69
CA GLU A 64 4.41 12.84 -29.25
C GLU A 64 3.63 14.10 -28.90
N LYS A 65 3.66 15.13 -29.74
CA LYS A 65 2.86 16.36 -29.56
C LYS A 65 1.37 16.11 -29.78
N ASN A 66 0.99 15.35 -30.82
CA ASN A 66 -0.41 14.97 -31.05
C ASN A 66 -0.93 14.03 -29.97
N MET A 67 -0.11 13.12 -29.44
CA MET A 67 -0.45 12.28 -28.31
C MET A 67 -0.63 13.11 -27.03
N ALA A 68 0.23 14.09 -26.78
CA ALA A 68 0.11 15.02 -25.67
C ALA A 68 -1.14 15.93 -25.79
N GLU A 69 -1.47 16.39 -27.00
CA GLU A 69 -2.69 17.16 -27.26
C GLU A 69 -3.97 16.33 -27.14
N LEU A 70 -3.95 15.04 -27.52
CA LEU A 70 -5.07 14.09 -27.31
C LEU A 70 -5.28 13.75 -25.83
N VAL A 71 -4.21 13.64 -25.05
CA VAL A 71 -4.29 13.44 -23.58
C VAL A 71 -4.77 14.71 -22.86
N GLN A 72 -4.50 15.90 -23.39
CA GLN A 72 -4.96 17.17 -22.81
C GLN A 72 -6.47 17.44 -22.99
N GLN A 73 -7.21 16.63 -23.75
CA GLN A 73 -8.64 16.91 -24.06
C GLN A 73 -9.66 16.14 -23.22
N SER A 74 -9.26 15.20 -22.37
CA SER A 74 -10.18 14.52 -21.46
C SER A 74 -9.71 14.66 -20.01
N GLU A 75 -10.58 15.19 -19.14
CA GLU A 75 -10.35 15.15 -17.71
C GLU A 75 -10.14 13.71 -17.24
N ALA A 76 -9.29 13.51 -16.20
CA ALA A 76 -9.06 12.21 -15.59
C ALA A 76 -10.37 11.53 -15.17
N ALA A 77 -10.49 10.25 -15.48
CA ALA A 77 -11.59 9.45 -14.95
C ALA A 77 -11.47 9.35 -13.42
N LEU A 78 -12.57 9.59 -12.72
CA LEU A 78 -12.58 9.48 -11.26
C LEU A 78 -12.59 8.02 -10.84
N ILE A 79 -11.69 7.68 -9.91
CA ILE A 79 -11.71 6.41 -9.17
C ILE A 79 -12.64 6.60 -7.96
N ASP A 80 -13.91 6.23 -8.11
CA ASP A 80 -14.92 6.40 -7.05
C ASP A 80 -14.76 5.32 -5.97
N GLY A 81 -13.95 5.62 -4.96
CA GLY A 81 -13.73 4.72 -3.83
C GLY A 81 -14.98 4.49 -2.97
N LYS A 82 -15.95 5.41 -3.00
CA LYS A 82 -17.24 5.21 -2.33
C LYS A 82 -18.07 4.10 -2.99
N ALA A 83 -18.19 4.14 -4.32
CA ALA A 83 -18.90 3.12 -5.08
C ALA A 83 -18.20 1.76 -4.93
N ILE A 84 -16.89 1.72 -5.17
CA ILE A 84 -16.09 0.49 -5.04
C ILE A 84 -16.18 -0.11 -3.62
N ALA A 85 -16.11 0.71 -2.57
CA ALA A 85 -16.26 0.23 -1.20
C ALA A 85 -17.68 -0.30 -0.91
N ALA A 86 -18.71 0.28 -1.52
CA ALA A 86 -20.09 -0.22 -1.39
C ALA A 86 -20.24 -1.59 -2.06
N ASP A 87 -19.68 -1.78 -3.25
CA ASP A 87 -19.69 -3.07 -3.95
C ASP A 87 -18.99 -4.14 -3.11
N ILE A 88 -17.80 -3.84 -2.55
CA ILE A 88 -17.06 -4.77 -1.68
C ILE A 88 -17.86 -5.12 -0.43
N ARG A 89 -18.55 -4.17 0.19
CA ARG A 89 -19.40 -4.47 1.34
C ARG A 89 -20.59 -5.34 0.98
N SER A 90 -21.20 -5.12 -0.19
CA SER A 90 -22.28 -5.98 -0.70
C SER A 90 -21.82 -7.42 -0.95
N GLU A 91 -20.67 -7.59 -1.61
CA GLU A 91 -20.03 -8.89 -1.80
C GLU A 91 -19.73 -9.58 -0.46
N LEU A 92 -19.23 -8.80 0.51
CA LEU A 92 -18.88 -9.30 1.83
C LEU A 92 -20.11 -9.71 2.63
N ALA A 93 -21.22 -8.96 2.56
CA ALA A 93 -22.49 -9.34 3.21
C ALA A 93 -22.98 -10.71 2.72
N THR A 94 -22.88 -10.98 1.42
CA THR A 94 -23.19 -12.29 0.85
C THR A 94 -22.32 -13.38 1.45
N LYS A 95 -20.99 -13.19 1.47
CA LYS A 95 -20.03 -14.17 2.02
C LYS A 95 -20.22 -14.39 3.55
N VAL A 96 -20.57 -13.36 4.29
CA VAL A 96 -20.90 -13.49 5.74
C VAL A 96 -22.13 -14.35 5.94
N ASN A 97 -23.17 -14.18 5.12
CA ASN A 97 -24.37 -15.00 5.18
C ASN A 97 -24.08 -16.46 4.80
N GLU A 98 -23.34 -16.69 3.73
CA GLU A 98 -22.90 -18.04 3.30
C GLU A 98 -22.11 -18.75 4.42
N LEU A 99 -21.18 -18.03 5.09
CA LEU A 99 -20.42 -18.58 6.21
C LEU A 99 -21.34 -19.01 7.35
N LYS A 100 -22.35 -18.17 7.72
CA LYS A 100 -23.33 -18.49 8.77
C LYS A 100 -24.23 -19.69 8.40
N GLU A 101 -24.71 -19.73 7.15
CA GLU A 101 -25.55 -20.82 6.63
C GLU A 101 -24.77 -22.16 6.62
N ALA A 102 -23.48 -22.12 6.40
CA ALA A 102 -22.58 -23.29 6.50
C ALA A 102 -22.28 -23.70 7.96
N GLY A 103 -22.87 -23.04 8.97
CA GLY A 103 -22.63 -23.34 10.39
C GLY A 103 -21.35 -22.73 10.94
N GLY A 104 -20.69 -21.83 10.20
CA GLY A 104 -19.51 -21.10 10.65
C GLY A 104 -19.85 -19.97 11.63
N PRO A 105 -18.83 -19.34 12.24
CA PRO A 105 -19.03 -18.28 13.23
C PRO A 105 -19.59 -17.00 12.59
N THR A 106 -20.35 -16.23 13.35
CA THR A 106 -20.61 -14.84 12.98
C THR A 106 -19.35 -14.03 13.20
N PRO A 107 -18.80 -13.35 12.16
CA PRO A 107 -17.61 -12.53 12.36
C PRO A 107 -17.83 -11.44 13.40
N GLY A 108 -16.85 -11.21 14.28
CA GLY A 108 -16.92 -10.23 15.36
C GLY A 108 -15.73 -9.28 15.35
N LEU A 109 -15.99 -7.97 15.41
CA LEU A 109 -14.98 -6.90 15.43
C LEU A 109 -15.07 -6.13 16.74
N ALA A 110 -14.02 -6.14 17.54
CA ALA A 110 -13.85 -5.27 18.69
C ALA A 110 -13.19 -3.95 18.26
N VAL A 111 -13.81 -2.83 18.63
CA VAL A 111 -13.30 -1.48 18.34
C VAL A 111 -13.07 -0.76 19.67
N VAL A 112 -11.82 -0.40 19.94
CA VAL A 112 -11.40 0.33 21.13
C VAL A 112 -11.18 1.80 20.78
N LEU A 113 -11.93 2.71 21.39
CA LEU A 113 -11.79 4.16 21.27
C LEU A 113 -11.31 4.75 22.58
N ILE A 114 -10.25 5.54 22.56
CA ILE A 114 -9.71 6.22 23.73
C ILE A 114 -9.77 7.73 23.52
N GLY A 115 -10.53 8.42 24.38
CA GLY A 115 -10.73 9.85 24.32
C GLY A 115 -11.90 10.29 23.42
N GLU A 116 -12.07 11.61 23.30
CA GLU A 116 -13.27 12.22 22.71
C GLU A 116 -12.98 12.97 21.39
N ARG A 117 -11.94 12.59 20.66
CA ARG A 117 -11.63 13.21 19.36
C ARG A 117 -12.79 13.01 18.39
N ARG A 118 -13.34 14.12 17.86
CA ARG A 118 -14.50 14.12 16.95
C ARG A 118 -14.26 13.34 15.66
N ASP A 119 -13.06 13.41 15.10
CA ASP A 119 -12.66 12.67 13.93
C ASP A 119 -12.66 11.15 14.21
N SER A 120 -11.98 10.70 15.28
CA SER A 120 -11.95 9.30 15.73
C SER A 120 -13.35 8.76 16.01
N ALA A 121 -14.18 9.49 16.76
CA ALA A 121 -15.57 9.10 17.04
C ALA A 121 -16.42 8.98 15.76
N THR A 122 -16.18 9.83 14.77
CA THR A 122 -16.86 9.75 13.46
C THR A 122 -16.45 8.50 12.70
N TYR A 123 -15.16 8.16 12.65
CA TYR A 123 -14.66 6.95 12.01
C TYR A 123 -15.19 5.68 12.71
N VAL A 124 -15.18 5.64 14.04
CA VAL A 124 -15.73 4.51 14.81
C VAL A 124 -17.22 4.31 14.51
N ARG A 125 -18.01 5.39 14.48
CA ARG A 125 -19.43 5.31 14.11
C ARG A 125 -19.63 4.78 12.68
N MET A 126 -18.81 5.21 11.73
CA MET A 126 -18.87 4.70 10.33
C MET A 126 -18.51 3.22 10.27
N LYS A 127 -17.49 2.77 11.01
CA LYS A 127 -17.09 1.36 11.11
C LYS A 127 -18.20 0.50 11.70
N LYS A 128 -18.81 0.96 12.81
CA LYS A 128 -19.95 0.26 13.44
C LYS A 128 -21.12 0.09 12.48
N LYS A 129 -21.53 1.17 11.80
CA LYS A 129 -22.58 1.12 10.78
C LYS A 129 -22.24 0.15 9.65
N ALA A 130 -21.00 0.15 9.19
CA ALA A 130 -20.56 -0.76 8.13
C ALA A 130 -20.52 -2.24 8.60
N CYS A 131 -20.23 -2.52 9.87
CA CYS A 131 -20.37 -3.86 10.46
C CYS A 131 -21.83 -4.32 10.40
N GLU A 132 -22.77 -3.47 10.84
CA GLU A 132 -24.21 -3.75 10.79
C GLU A 132 -24.69 -4.05 9.37
N GLU A 133 -24.22 -3.27 8.37
CA GLU A 133 -24.55 -3.44 6.94
C GLU A 133 -24.16 -4.82 6.41
N VAL A 134 -22.99 -5.35 6.82
CA VAL A 134 -22.45 -6.63 6.31
C VAL A 134 -22.75 -7.83 7.22
N GLY A 135 -23.40 -7.63 8.36
CA GLY A 135 -23.75 -8.71 9.29
C GLY A 135 -22.61 -9.17 10.19
N ILE A 136 -21.63 -8.30 10.45
CA ILE A 136 -20.53 -8.48 11.42
C ILE A 136 -20.98 -7.94 12.79
N THR A 137 -20.75 -8.70 13.85
CA THR A 137 -21.01 -8.22 15.22
C THR A 137 -19.95 -7.20 15.63
N SER A 138 -20.36 -6.04 16.13
CA SER A 138 -19.45 -4.99 16.59
C SER A 138 -19.44 -4.89 18.11
N PHE A 139 -18.28 -5.07 18.73
CA PHE A 139 -18.02 -4.90 20.17
C PHE A 139 -17.34 -3.55 20.38
N GLY A 140 -18.07 -2.57 20.90
CA GLY A 140 -17.52 -1.21 21.15
C GLY A 140 -16.99 -1.09 22.57
N HIS A 141 -15.79 -0.53 22.72
CA HIS A 141 -15.14 -0.26 24.00
C HIS A 141 -14.66 1.21 23.99
N ASP A 142 -15.39 2.07 24.66
CA ASP A 142 -15.12 3.50 24.73
C ASP A 142 -14.51 3.85 26.09
N PHE A 143 -13.30 4.47 26.09
CA PHE A 143 -12.57 4.85 27.28
C PHE A 143 -12.33 6.36 27.33
N PRO A 144 -12.31 6.96 28.54
CA PRO A 144 -11.89 8.35 28.70
C PRO A 144 -10.40 8.51 28.41
N THR A 145 -9.95 9.74 28.15
CA THR A 145 -8.53 10.06 27.95
C THR A 145 -7.65 9.68 29.13
N SER A 146 -8.22 9.57 30.35
CA SER A 146 -7.52 9.24 31.58
C SER A 146 -7.29 7.75 31.83
N VAL A 147 -7.77 6.87 30.94
CA VAL A 147 -7.57 5.41 31.05
C VAL A 147 -6.08 5.06 31.12
N THR A 148 -5.73 4.10 31.92
CA THR A 148 -4.34 3.67 32.08
C THR A 148 -3.96 2.67 30.97
N GLN A 149 -2.66 2.57 30.68
CA GLN A 149 -2.15 1.57 29.76
C GLN A 149 -2.47 0.15 30.26
N GLU A 150 -2.41 -0.11 31.56
CA GLU A 150 -2.72 -1.41 32.17
C GLU A 150 -4.17 -1.82 31.89
N GLU A 151 -5.13 -0.93 32.04
CA GLU A 151 -6.55 -1.21 31.73
C GLU A 151 -6.73 -1.59 30.25
N ILE A 152 -6.07 -0.88 29.33
CA ILE A 152 -6.13 -1.20 27.89
C ILE A 152 -5.47 -2.54 27.60
N MET A 153 -4.33 -2.85 28.24
CA MET A 153 -3.63 -4.14 28.07
C MET A 153 -4.48 -5.30 28.57
N ASN A 154 -5.17 -5.15 29.71
CA ASN A 154 -6.09 -6.13 30.26
C ASN A 154 -7.27 -6.38 29.32
N LEU A 155 -7.88 -5.32 28.78
CA LEU A 155 -8.93 -5.45 27.77
C LEU A 155 -8.44 -6.22 26.52
N ILE A 156 -7.25 -5.88 26.01
CA ILE A 156 -6.71 -6.58 24.82
C ILE A 156 -6.51 -8.07 25.13
N ALA A 157 -6.03 -8.42 26.32
CA ALA A 157 -5.87 -9.82 26.74
C ALA A 157 -7.24 -10.56 26.77
N GLU A 158 -8.28 -9.91 27.29
CA GLU A 158 -9.66 -10.45 27.29
C GLU A 158 -10.18 -10.63 25.85
N LEU A 159 -10.00 -9.63 24.98
CA LEU A 159 -10.44 -9.70 23.60
C LEU A 159 -9.67 -10.76 22.79
N ASN A 160 -8.38 -10.93 23.08
CA ASN A 160 -7.57 -12.01 22.46
C ASN A 160 -8.11 -13.40 22.86
N ALA A 161 -8.55 -13.56 24.09
CA ALA A 161 -9.09 -14.83 24.60
C ALA A 161 -10.56 -15.08 24.18
N ASN A 162 -11.30 -14.06 23.79
CA ASN A 162 -12.71 -14.18 23.44
C ASN A 162 -12.90 -14.84 22.06
N PRO A 163 -13.53 -16.03 21.94
CA PRO A 163 -13.74 -16.71 20.67
C PRO A 163 -14.75 -16.02 19.74
N GLU A 164 -15.60 -15.13 20.24
CA GLU A 164 -16.53 -14.36 19.41
C GLU A 164 -15.87 -13.13 18.74
N VAL A 165 -14.67 -12.76 19.22
CA VAL A 165 -13.89 -11.64 18.67
C VAL A 165 -12.88 -12.18 17.68
N HIS A 166 -13.10 -11.88 16.40
CA HIS A 166 -12.24 -12.31 15.29
C HIS A 166 -11.29 -11.20 14.81
N GLY A 167 -11.59 -9.95 15.18
CA GLY A 167 -10.74 -8.81 14.89
C GLY A 167 -10.74 -7.81 16.04
N ILE A 168 -9.59 -7.20 16.29
CA ILE A 168 -9.39 -6.14 17.28
C ILE A 168 -8.82 -4.92 16.57
N LEU A 169 -9.44 -3.76 16.78
CA LEU A 169 -8.99 -2.47 16.30
C LEU A 169 -8.88 -1.49 17.45
N VAL A 170 -7.70 -0.91 17.63
CA VAL A 170 -7.49 0.25 18.50
C VAL A 170 -7.45 1.50 17.63
N GLN A 171 -8.45 2.38 17.80
CA GLN A 171 -8.58 3.58 16.98
C GLN A 171 -7.48 4.60 17.30
N LEU A 172 -6.59 4.83 16.34
CA LEU A 172 -5.53 5.83 16.44
C LEU A 172 -6.04 7.24 16.10
N PRO A 173 -5.36 8.28 16.63
CA PRO A 173 -4.27 8.23 17.61
C PRO A 173 -4.79 8.00 19.04
N ILE A 174 -3.96 7.39 19.88
CA ILE A 174 -4.21 7.23 21.32
C ILE A 174 -3.49 8.33 22.13
N PRO A 175 -3.86 8.56 23.41
CA PRO A 175 -3.19 9.55 24.28
C PRO A 175 -1.71 9.26 24.47
N GLU A 176 -0.87 10.30 24.56
CA GLU A 176 0.59 10.21 24.61
C GLU A 176 1.15 9.43 25.83
N HIS A 177 0.39 9.33 26.93
CA HIS A 177 0.81 8.57 28.11
C HIS A 177 0.67 7.04 27.95
N ILE A 178 0.07 6.59 26.87
CA ILE A 178 -0.07 5.17 26.51
C ILE A 178 0.89 4.88 25.35
N ASP A 179 1.75 3.88 25.52
CA ASP A 179 2.68 3.47 24.46
C ASP A 179 1.90 2.70 23.36
N GLU A 180 1.64 3.40 22.27
CA GLU A 180 0.95 2.89 21.07
C GLU A 180 1.55 1.58 20.59
N LYS A 181 2.88 1.50 20.53
CA LYS A 181 3.58 0.31 20.03
C LYS A 181 3.35 -0.91 20.94
N THR A 182 3.40 -0.73 22.24
CA THR A 182 3.12 -1.79 23.20
C THR A 182 1.69 -2.29 23.09
N VAL A 183 0.73 -1.36 22.97
CA VAL A 183 -0.70 -1.69 22.83
C VAL A 183 -0.97 -2.46 21.52
N LEU A 184 -0.48 -1.98 20.38
CA LEU A 184 -0.68 -2.64 19.10
C LEU A 184 -0.01 -4.01 19.02
N ASN A 185 1.17 -4.16 19.61
CA ASN A 185 1.89 -5.44 19.66
C ASN A 185 1.26 -6.48 20.61
N ALA A 186 0.37 -6.07 21.51
CA ALA A 186 -0.35 -7.00 22.39
C ALA A 186 -1.56 -7.66 21.70
N ILE A 187 -2.01 -7.12 20.59
CA ILE A 187 -3.07 -7.75 19.79
C ILE A 187 -2.52 -9.02 19.16
N ALA A 188 -3.25 -10.13 19.28
CA ALA A 188 -2.87 -11.39 18.64
C ALA A 188 -2.80 -11.18 17.11
N PRO A 189 -1.71 -11.59 16.42
CA PRO A 189 -1.52 -11.33 14.99
C PRO A 189 -2.68 -11.80 14.11
N GLU A 190 -3.34 -12.88 14.48
CA GLU A 190 -4.52 -13.41 13.79
C GLU A 190 -5.79 -12.57 14.00
N LYS A 191 -5.81 -11.70 15.02
CA LYS A 191 -6.90 -10.75 15.32
C LYS A 191 -6.52 -9.29 15.02
N ASP A 192 -5.29 -9.02 14.59
CA ASP A 192 -4.81 -7.71 14.15
C ASP A 192 -5.37 -7.39 12.75
N VAL A 193 -6.66 -7.12 12.69
CA VAL A 193 -7.37 -6.88 11.41
C VAL A 193 -7.05 -5.52 10.77
N ASP A 194 -6.36 -4.64 11.49
CA ASP A 194 -5.81 -3.40 10.91
C ASP A 194 -4.47 -3.64 10.19
N GLY A 195 -3.83 -4.81 10.45
CA GLY A 195 -2.62 -5.26 9.78
C GLY A 195 -1.37 -4.49 10.18
N LEU A 196 -1.31 -3.99 11.41
CA LEU A 196 -0.22 -3.16 11.94
C LEU A 196 0.79 -3.94 12.79
N HIS A 197 0.46 -5.18 13.19
CA HIS A 197 1.34 -6.01 13.98
C HIS A 197 2.62 -6.36 13.20
N PRO A 198 3.82 -6.31 13.83
CA PRO A 198 5.10 -6.58 13.16
C PRO A 198 5.16 -7.93 12.44
N LEU A 199 4.51 -8.98 12.97
CA LEU A 199 4.47 -10.29 12.31
C LEU A 199 3.67 -10.25 11.00
N ASN A 200 2.56 -9.52 10.94
CA ASN A 200 1.78 -9.34 9.72
C ASN A 200 2.58 -8.53 8.69
N ALA A 201 3.25 -7.46 9.12
CA ALA A 201 4.15 -6.69 8.26
C ALA A 201 5.34 -7.52 7.74
N ALA A 202 5.94 -8.38 8.60
CA ALA A 202 7.00 -9.28 8.20
C ALA A 202 6.51 -10.33 7.18
N LYS A 203 5.33 -10.91 7.36
CA LYS A 203 4.72 -11.83 6.39
C LYS A 203 4.44 -11.14 5.06
N LEU A 204 4.01 -9.89 5.05
CA LEU A 204 3.89 -9.10 3.82
C LEU A 204 5.24 -8.92 3.13
N LEU A 205 6.32 -8.69 3.87
CA LEU A 205 7.65 -8.47 3.30
C LEU A 205 8.30 -9.77 2.81
N ILE A 206 8.27 -10.85 3.62
CA ILE A 206 9.03 -12.08 3.40
C ILE A 206 8.16 -13.30 3.14
N GLY A 207 6.84 -13.17 3.20
CA GLY A 207 5.89 -14.28 3.01
C GLY A 207 6.10 -14.97 1.68
N SER A 208 5.89 -16.27 1.68
CA SER A 208 6.23 -17.24 0.65
C SER A 208 5.96 -16.76 -0.78
N THR A 209 6.99 -16.27 -1.44
CA THR A 209 7.07 -16.23 -2.89
C THR A 209 7.59 -17.59 -3.32
N HIS A 210 6.73 -18.58 -3.51
CA HIS A 210 7.11 -19.70 -4.35
C HIS A 210 7.32 -19.12 -5.74
N ALA A 211 8.57 -19.06 -6.17
CA ALA A 211 8.92 -18.66 -7.53
C ALA A 211 8.05 -19.48 -8.51
N GLY A 212 7.21 -18.78 -9.26
CA GLY A 212 6.33 -19.41 -10.26
C GLY A 212 4.85 -19.49 -9.93
N THR A 213 4.40 -19.32 -8.71
CA THR A 213 2.99 -19.06 -8.42
C THR A 213 2.74 -17.55 -8.55
N ARG A 214 2.11 -17.12 -9.64
CA ARG A 214 1.35 -15.87 -9.59
C ARG A 214 0.48 -15.99 -8.35
N MET A 215 0.85 -15.31 -7.27
CA MET A 215 -0.04 -15.23 -6.13
C MET A 215 -1.35 -14.67 -6.69
N SER A 216 -2.39 -15.52 -6.67
CA SER A 216 -3.74 -15.04 -6.76
C SER A 216 -3.92 -14.08 -5.60
N TRP A 217 -3.82 -12.78 -5.88
CA TRP A 217 -3.92 -11.69 -4.89
C TRP A 217 -5.37 -11.51 -4.46
N MET A 218 -6.04 -12.61 -4.27
CA MET A 218 -7.23 -12.65 -3.47
C MET A 218 -6.73 -12.57 -2.02
N PHE A 219 -6.77 -11.37 -1.44
CA PHE A 219 -6.44 -11.12 -0.01
C PHE A 219 -7.17 -12.07 0.96
N GLU A 220 -8.06 -12.89 0.44
CA GLU A 220 -8.87 -13.87 1.17
C GLU A 220 -8.10 -15.15 1.53
N ASP A 221 -7.06 -15.49 0.76
CA ASP A 221 -6.29 -16.73 0.94
C ASP A 221 -4.99 -16.52 1.75
N LEU A 222 -4.75 -15.31 2.23
CA LEU A 222 -3.59 -15.03 3.07
C LEU A 222 -3.80 -15.56 4.49
N ASP A 223 -2.74 -16.14 5.07
CA ASP A 223 -2.71 -16.58 6.48
C ASP A 223 -2.36 -15.44 7.46
N PHE A 224 -2.36 -14.20 6.98
CA PHE A 224 -2.04 -12.98 7.73
C PHE A 224 -2.91 -11.81 7.27
N HIS A 225 -2.88 -10.71 7.99
CA HIS A 225 -3.60 -9.51 7.64
C HIS A 225 -2.69 -8.47 7.00
N VAL A 226 -3.19 -7.85 5.94
CA VAL A 226 -2.53 -6.71 5.29
C VAL A 226 -3.14 -5.42 5.82
N ALA A 227 -2.32 -4.39 6.01
CA ALA A 227 -2.80 -3.08 6.44
C ALA A 227 -3.93 -2.57 5.53
N CYS A 228 -5.03 -2.10 6.15
CA CYS A 228 -6.28 -1.81 5.46
C CYS A 228 -6.16 -0.76 4.37
N THR A 229 -5.51 0.38 4.65
CA THR A 229 -5.36 1.46 3.67
C THR A 229 -4.51 1.05 2.46
N PRO A 230 -3.34 0.43 2.62
CA PRO A 230 -2.57 -0.14 1.51
C PRO A 230 -3.34 -1.15 0.67
N GLN A 231 -4.07 -2.05 1.32
CA GLN A 231 -4.94 -3.02 0.65
C GLN A 231 -6.01 -2.30 -0.19
N GLY A 232 -6.63 -1.25 0.38
CA GLY A 232 -7.61 -0.43 -0.32
C GLY A 232 -7.04 0.29 -1.54
N CYS A 233 -5.78 0.73 -1.51
CA CYS A 233 -5.12 1.34 -2.67
C CYS A 233 -4.98 0.35 -3.84
N ILE A 234 -4.60 -0.90 -3.55
CA ILE A 234 -4.49 -1.94 -4.58
C ILE A 234 -5.86 -2.30 -5.15
N GLU A 235 -6.89 -2.46 -4.30
CA GLU A 235 -8.27 -2.71 -4.75
C GLU A 235 -8.80 -1.59 -5.66
N LEU A 236 -8.50 -0.34 -5.35
CA LEU A 236 -8.86 0.80 -6.20
C LEU A 236 -8.22 0.70 -7.59
N LEU A 237 -6.94 0.34 -7.66
CA LEU A 237 -6.24 0.13 -8.92
C LEU A 237 -6.87 -1.04 -9.72
N ASP A 238 -7.02 -2.20 -9.07
CA ASP A 238 -7.55 -3.41 -9.71
C ASP A 238 -8.97 -3.21 -10.25
N ARG A 239 -9.89 -2.70 -9.41
CA ARG A 239 -11.30 -2.48 -9.79
C ARG A 239 -11.48 -1.32 -10.78
N SER A 240 -10.49 -0.47 -10.91
CA SER A 240 -10.45 0.55 -11.95
C SER A 240 -9.77 0.09 -13.24
N GLY A 241 -9.40 -1.19 -13.35
CA GLY A 241 -8.76 -1.78 -14.54
C GLY A 241 -7.36 -1.22 -14.80
N VAL A 242 -6.62 -0.87 -13.74
CA VAL A 242 -5.23 -0.39 -13.85
C VAL A 242 -4.27 -1.58 -13.82
N GLU A 243 -3.50 -1.75 -14.88
CA GLU A 243 -2.42 -2.72 -14.92
C GLU A 243 -1.27 -2.25 -14.03
N ILE A 244 -0.85 -3.09 -13.09
CA ILE A 244 0.24 -2.79 -12.14
C ILE A 244 1.57 -3.41 -12.62
N ALA A 245 1.53 -4.62 -13.18
CA ALA A 245 2.72 -5.35 -13.59
C ALA A 245 3.51 -4.59 -14.66
N GLY A 246 4.83 -4.48 -14.45
CA GLY A 246 5.75 -3.79 -15.36
C GLY A 246 5.66 -2.26 -15.34
N LYS A 247 4.81 -1.66 -14.49
CA LYS A 247 4.67 -0.20 -14.36
C LYS A 247 5.68 0.38 -13.38
N ASN A 248 6.06 1.63 -13.60
CA ASN A 248 6.81 2.44 -12.64
C ASN A 248 5.82 3.03 -11.65
N ALA A 249 5.92 2.64 -10.39
CA ALA A 249 5.09 3.16 -9.32
C ALA A 249 5.93 4.02 -8.37
N VAL A 250 5.43 5.20 -8.04
CA VAL A 250 6.04 6.08 -7.04
C VAL A 250 5.12 6.18 -5.84
N VAL A 251 5.68 5.91 -4.67
CA VAL A 251 5.01 6.07 -3.39
C VAL A 251 5.62 7.25 -2.65
N LEU A 252 4.85 8.33 -2.50
CA LEU A 252 5.24 9.49 -1.70
C LEU A 252 4.83 9.27 -0.25
N GLY A 253 5.81 9.05 0.61
CA GLY A 253 5.65 8.70 2.01
C GLY A 253 6.22 7.33 2.33
N ARG A 254 6.66 7.15 3.60
CA ARG A 254 7.27 5.90 4.07
C ARG A 254 6.84 5.52 5.48
N SER A 255 5.59 5.84 5.81
CA SER A 255 5.02 5.43 7.10
C SER A 255 4.87 3.91 7.15
N ASN A 256 4.99 3.33 8.35
CA ASN A 256 4.83 1.89 8.55
C ASN A 256 3.39 1.42 8.32
N ILE A 257 2.42 2.33 8.39
CA ILE A 257 0.99 2.01 8.29
C ILE A 257 0.44 2.17 6.86
N VAL A 258 1.09 2.95 5.99
CA VAL A 258 0.63 3.17 4.60
C VAL A 258 1.77 3.05 3.59
N GLY A 259 2.77 3.93 3.65
CA GLY A 259 3.76 4.08 2.58
C GLY A 259 4.56 2.82 2.31
N LEU A 260 5.16 2.22 3.35
CA LEU A 260 5.93 0.99 3.20
C LEU A 260 5.04 -0.20 2.80
N PRO A 261 3.90 -0.47 3.43
CA PRO A 261 3.05 -1.59 3.03
C PRO A 261 2.52 -1.48 1.60
N VAL A 262 2.10 -0.28 1.13
CA VAL A 262 1.63 -0.13 -0.26
C VAL A 262 2.75 -0.30 -1.27
N ALA A 263 3.98 0.15 -0.94
CA ALA A 263 5.15 -0.07 -1.78
C ALA A 263 5.46 -1.58 -1.92
N MET A 264 5.37 -2.33 -0.81
CA MET A 264 5.54 -3.78 -0.83
C MET A 264 4.46 -4.49 -1.66
N LEU A 265 3.20 -4.07 -1.54
CA LEU A 265 2.11 -4.62 -2.34
C LEU A 265 2.32 -4.38 -3.83
N LEU A 266 2.69 -3.17 -4.23
CA LEU A 266 2.98 -2.83 -5.63
C LEU A 266 4.17 -3.65 -6.18
N MET A 267 5.25 -3.77 -5.39
CA MET A 267 6.41 -4.60 -5.76
C MET A 267 6.01 -6.06 -5.96
N ARG A 268 5.15 -6.60 -5.09
CA ARG A 268 4.64 -7.98 -5.22
C ARG A 268 3.67 -8.17 -6.40
N ARG A 269 3.15 -7.07 -6.95
CA ARG A 269 2.35 -7.02 -8.17
C ARG A 269 3.21 -6.74 -9.41
N ASP A 270 4.53 -7.00 -9.32
CA ASP A 270 5.50 -6.84 -10.39
C ASP A 270 5.69 -5.39 -10.90
N ALA A 271 5.39 -4.39 -10.07
CA ALA A 271 5.75 -3.00 -10.35
C ALA A 271 7.21 -2.71 -9.98
N THR A 272 7.85 -1.80 -10.71
CA THR A 272 9.08 -1.15 -10.26
C THR A 272 8.71 -0.01 -9.34
N VAL A 273 9.12 -0.09 -8.05
CA VAL A 273 8.66 0.84 -7.03
C VAL A 273 9.76 1.78 -6.56
N THR A 274 9.49 3.08 -6.62
CA THR A 274 10.34 4.13 -6.03
C THR A 274 9.63 4.75 -4.82
N ILE A 275 10.30 4.76 -3.66
CA ILE A 275 9.79 5.41 -2.45
C ILE A 275 10.40 6.81 -2.34
N VAL A 276 9.54 7.84 -2.34
CA VAL A 276 9.91 9.25 -2.22
C VAL A 276 9.56 9.77 -0.83
N HIS A 277 10.45 10.52 -0.23
CA HIS A 277 10.28 11.04 1.12
C HIS A 277 10.99 12.39 1.30
N SER A 278 10.87 13.01 2.47
CA SER A 278 11.41 14.34 2.77
C SER A 278 12.93 14.51 2.61
N ARG A 279 13.69 13.41 2.44
CA ARG A 279 15.13 13.41 2.19
C ARG A 279 15.49 13.06 0.74
N THR A 280 14.50 12.82 -0.13
CA THR A 280 14.74 12.60 -1.56
C THR A 280 15.19 13.91 -2.19
N ALA A 281 16.29 13.87 -2.92
CA ALA A 281 16.95 15.07 -3.46
C ALA A 281 16.06 15.80 -4.49
N ASP A 282 15.46 15.06 -5.43
CA ASP A 282 14.53 15.59 -6.43
C ASP A 282 13.27 14.73 -6.46
N GLN A 283 12.27 15.16 -5.70
CA GLN A 283 10.99 14.46 -5.60
C GLN A 283 10.20 14.57 -6.91
N ALA A 284 10.26 15.75 -7.54
CA ALA A 284 9.55 16.02 -8.78
C ALA A 284 10.05 15.14 -9.93
N ALA A 285 11.36 14.98 -10.08
CA ALA A 285 11.93 14.12 -11.12
C ALA A 285 11.47 12.66 -10.97
N ALA A 286 11.45 12.14 -9.73
CA ALA A 286 10.97 10.78 -9.48
C ALA A 286 9.49 10.62 -9.86
N VAL A 287 8.63 11.59 -9.52
CA VAL A 287 7.18 11.52 -9.80
C VAL A 287 6.90 11.63 -11.30
N ARG A 288 7.68 12.41 -12.06
CA ARG A 288 7.51 12.55 -13.52
C ARG A 288 7.70 11.25 -14.31
N GLU A 289 8.41 10.29 -13.75
CA GLU A 289 8.61 8.98 -14.39
C GLU A 289 7.53 7.94 -14.05
N ALA A 290 6.61 8.28 -13.13
CA ALA A 290 5.66 7.34 -12.57
C ALA A 290 4.43 7.13 -13.46
N ASP A 291 4.12 5.86 -13.76
CA ASP A 291 2.84 5.45 -14.35
C ASP A 291 1.73 5.41 -13.28
N ILE A 292 2.11 5.10 -12.03
CA ILE A 292 1.22 5.04 -10.86
C ILE A 292 1.83 5.88 -9.74
N VAL A 293 1.05 6.83 -9.21
CA VAL A 293 1.45 7.68 -8.08
C VAL A 293 0.55 7.38 -6.89
N ILE A 294 1.16 6.98 -5.77
CA ILE A 294 0.48 6.88 -4.47
C ILE A 294 0.95 8.03 -3.59
N ALA A 295 0.08 8.98 -3.29
CA ALA A 295 0.40 10.11 -2.42
C ALA A 295 -0.06 9.82 -0.99
N ALA A 296 0.89 9.67 -0.04
CA ALA A 296 0.65 9.31 1.36
C ALA A 296 1.59 10.09 2.29
N ILE A 297 1.61 11.43 2.15
CA ILE A 297 2.51 12.34 2.84
C ILE A 297 1.82 12.96 4.07
N GLY A 298 0.50 13.18 4.00
CA GLY A 298 -0.29 13.90 4.99
C GLY A 298 -0.06 15.42 4.94
N ARG A 299 0.09 15.97 3.73
CA ARG A 299 0.28 17.41 3.50
C ARG A 299 -0.63 17.89 2.38
N ALA A 300 -1.50 18.85 2.70
CA ALA A 300 -2.49 19.39 1.77
C ALA A 300 -1.85 19.88 0.46
N GLU A 301 -2.35 19.34 -0.67
CA GLU A 301 -2.02 19.78 -2.03
C GLU A 301 -0.49 19.89 -2.31
N PHE A 302 0.31 19.03 -1.64
CA PHE A 302 1.77 19.05 -1.73
C PHE A 302 2.30 18.63 -3.11
N VAL A 303 1.59 17.75 -3.81
CA VAL A 303 1.97 17.26 -5.14
C VAL A 303 1.26 18.11 -6.20
N PRO A 304 1.98 19.03 -6.87
CA PRO A 304 1.38 19.83 -7.94
C PRO A 304 1.29 19.03 -9.25
N ALA A 305 0.47 19.49 -10.17
CA ALA A 305 0.20 18.79 -11.43
C ALA A 305 1.43 18.66 -12.34
N ASP A 306 2.35 19.61 -12.29
CA ASP A 306 3.59 19.63 -13.11
C ASP A 306 4.64 18.58 -12.65
N TRP A 307 4.42 17.91 -11.50
CA TRP A 307 5.17 16.73 -11.11
C TRP A 307 4.62 15.46 -11.76
N LEU A 308 3.38 15.43 -12.20
CA LEU A 308 2.73 14.23 -12.72
C LEU A 308 3.13 13.95 -14.17
N LYS A 309 3.37 12.68 -14.46
CA LYS A 309 3.51 12.20 -15.84
C LYS A 309 2.16 12.28 -16.54
N PRO A 310 2.07 12.83 -17.76
CA PRO A 310 0.82 12.81 -18.54
C PRO A 310 0.28 11.37 -18.69
N GLY A 311 -0.99 11.18 -18.34
CA GLY A 311 -1.67 9.90 -18.42
C GLY A 311 -1.41 8.97 -17.22
N CYS A 312 -0.68 9.37 -16.19
CA CYS A 312 -0.48 8.56 -14.96
C CYS A 312 -1.79 8.31 -14.23
N VAL A 313 -1.77 7.33 -13.33
CA VAL A 313 -2.87 7.05 -12.40
C VAL A 313 -2.47 7.55 -11.01
N VAL A 314 -3.37 8.28 -10.34
CA VAL A 314 -3.11 8.89 -9.03
C VAL A 314 -4.06 8.33 -7.97
N ILE A 315 -3.49 7.72 -6.94
CA ILE A 315 -4.18 7.32 -5.71
C ILE A 315 -3.75 8.28 -4.60
N ASP A 316 -4.63 9.17 -4.22
CA ASP A 316 -4.40 10.14 -3.15
C ASP A 316 -4.95 9.61 -1.82
N VAL A 317 -4.06 9.26 -0.91
CA VAL A 317 -4.37 8.73 0.43
C VAL A 317 -4.57 9.87 1.44
N GLY A 318 -4.08 11.06 1.12
CA GLY A 318 -4.11 12.21 2.02
C GLY A 318 -5.54 12.61 2.41
N ILE A 319 -5.73 12.96 3.68
CA ILE A 319 -6.94 13.60 4.18
C ILE A 319 -6.49 14.75 5.07
N ASN A 320 -6.52 15.95 4.53
CA ASN A 320 -6.07 17.16 5.19
C ASN A 320 -7.24 18.14 5.36
N SER A 321 -7.34 18.73 6.54
CA SER A 321 -8.31 19.80 6.81
C SER A 321 -7.68 21.15 6.46
N VAL A 322 -8.35 21.91 5.59
CA VAL A 322 -7.95 23.27 5.19
C VAL A 322 -9.10 24.21 5.50
N ASP A 323 -8.81 25.33 6.14
CA ASP A 323 -9.81 26.33 6.49
C ASP A 323 -10.59 26.81 5.25
N ASP A 324 -11.91 26.84 5.38
CA ASP A 324 -12.82 27.27 4.33
C ASP A 324 -14.06 27.92 4.95
N ALA A 325 -14.04 29.25 5.00
CA ALA A 325 -15.13 30.05 5.55
C ALA A 325 -16.47 29.91 4.78
N SER A 326 -16.44 29.42 3.53
CA SER A 326 -17.65 29.15 2.74
C SER A 326 -18.42 27.89 3.21
N LYS A 327 -17.77 27.02 3.95
CA LYS A 327 -18.35 25.78 4.47
C LYS A 327 -18.93 25.97 5.85
N LYS A 328 -20.11 25.38 6.11
CA LYS A 328 -20.75 25.40 7.45
C LYS A 328 -19.83 24.83 8.55
N ALA A 329 -18.94 23.92 8.20
CA ALA A 329 -17.98 23.34 9.14
C ALA A 329 -16.76 24.23 9.39
N GLY A 330 -16.55 25.30 8.61
CA GLY A 330 -15.38 26.18 8.66
C GLY A 330 -14.15 25.62 7.95
N TYR A 331 -14.22 24.42 7.40
CA TYR A 331 -13.10 23.78 6.69
C TYR A 331 -13.58 22.89 5.54
N ARG A 332 -12.69 22.57 4.62
CA ARG A 332 -12.84 21.53 3.61
C ARG A 332 -11.75 20.47 3.74
N LEU A 333 -12.04 19.25 3.29
CA LEU A 333 -11.06 18.19 3.20
C LEU A 333 -10.42 18.19 1.81
N VAL A 334 -9.11 18.06 1.78
CA VAL A 334 -8.31 17.96 0.56
C VAL A 334 -7.30 16.82 0.68
N GLY A 335 -6.83 16.33 -0.45
CA GLY A 335 -5.77 15.32 -0.51
C GLY A 335 -4.37 15.91 -0.41
N ASP A 336 -3.39 15.04 -0.65
CA ASP A 336 -1.98 15.42 -0.78
C ASP A 336 -1.65 15.94 -2.18
N VAL A 337 -2.53 15.70 -3.16
CA VAL A 337 -2.38 16.12 -4.55
C VAL A 337 -3.26 17.33 -4.84
N ALA A 338 -2.75 18.29 -5.57
CA ALA A 338 -3.52 19.43 -6.08
C ALA A 338 -4.56 18.92 -7.12
N PHE A 339 -5.75 18.54 -6.63
CA PHE A 339 -6.72 17.70 -7.33
C PHE A 339 -7.19 18.28 -8.66
N GLU A 340 -7.67 19.55 -8.67
CA GLU A 340 -8.23 20.13 -9.89
C GLU A 340 -7.20 20.27 -11.03
N PRO A 341 -5.97 20.78 -10.79
CA PRO A 341 -4.94 20.77 -11.83
C PRO A 341 -4.50 19.35 -12.22
N ALA A 342 -4.45 18.41 -11.28
CA ALA A 342 -4.02 17.03 -11.54
C ALA A 342 -5.01 16.29 -12.47
N LYS A 343 -6.30 16.59 -12.42
CA LYS A 343 -7.31 16.06 -13.35
C LYS A 343 -7.01 16.32 -14.82
N ALA A 344 -6.34 17.43 -15.12
CA ALA A 344 -5.97 17.75 -16.49
C ALA A 344 -4.76 16.96 -17.01
N VAL A 345 -4.02 16.27 -16.13
CA VAL A 345 -2.76 15.56 -16.45
C VAL A 345 -2.89 14.06 -16.31
N ALA A 346 -3.54 13.59 -15.25
CA ALA A 346 -3.72 12.18 -14.96
C ALA A 346 -4.75 11.53 -15.90
N SER A 347 -4.66 10.21 -16.10
CA SER A 347 -5.72 9.43 -16.77
C SER A 347 -6.83 9.02 -15.80
N LYS A 348 -6.45 8.74 -14.56
CA LYS A 348 -7.37 8.39 -13.46
C LYS A 348 -6.87 8.98 -12.14
N ILE A 349 -7.80 9.40 -11.28
CA ILE A 349 -7.47 10.00 -9.99
C ILE A 349 -8.55 9.72 -8.95
N THR A 350 -8.15 9.47 -7.70
CA THR A 350 -9.09 9.38 -6.57
C THR A 350 -9.48 10.77 -6.06
N PRO A 351 -10.77 11.03 -5.79
CA PRO A 351 -11.19 12.28 -5.12
C PRO A 351 -10.92 12.22 -3.61
N VAL A 352 -10.73 13.37 -2.99
CA VAL A 352 -10.68 13.52 -1.53
C VAL A 352 -11.69 14.59 -1.09
N PRO A 353 -12.70 14.22 -0.28
CA PRO A 353 -13.04 12.89 0.23
C PRO A 353 -13.72 11.99 -0.83
N GLY A 354 -13.72 10.68 -0.58
CA GLY A 354 -14.47 9.72 -1.38
C GLY A 354 -13.63 8.70 -2.17
N GLY A 355 -12.30 8.82 -2.13
CA GLY A 355 -11.36 7.86 -2.70
C GLY A 355 -10.97 6.77 -1.68
N VAL A 356 -9.80 6.88 -1.09
CA VAL A 356 -9.19 5.84 -0.23
C VAL A 356 -9.91 5.62 1.11
N GLY A 357 -10.42 6.68 1.75
CA GLY A 357 -11.03 6.59 3.08
C GLY A 357 -12.13 5.52 3.21
N PRO A 358 -13.14 5.47 2.32
CA PRO A 358 -14.17 4.42 2.33
C PRO A 358 -13.61 3.00 2.18
N MET A 359 -12.52 2.85 1.42
CA MET A 359 -11.87 1.56 1.19
C MET A 359 -11.22 1.00 2.46
N THR A 360 -10.63 1.86 3.29
CA THR A 360 -10.04 1.42 4.57
C THR A 360 -11.06 0.69 5.44
N ILE A 361 -12.31 1.18 5.49
CA ILE A 361 -13.38 0.51 6.23
C ILE A 361 -13.75 -0.84 5.58
N ALA A 362 -13.90 -0.87 4.26
CA ALA A 362 -14.23 -2.11 3.56
C ALA A 362 -13.16 -3.20 3.75
N MET A 363 -11.88 -2.81 3.74
CA MET A 363 -10.76 -3.75 3.97
C MET A 363 -10.71 -4.24 5.42
N LEU A 364 -11.01 -3.39 6.39
CA LEU A 364 -11.11 -3.79 7.79
C LEU A 364 -12.18 -4.88 7.99
N LEU A 365 -13.35 -4.72 7.37
CA LEU A 365 -14.42 -5.72 7.43
C LEU A 365 -14.02 -7.02 6.72
N ARG A 366 -13.32 -6.93 5.59
CA ARG A 366 -12.77 -8.09 4.87
C ARG A 366 -11.77 -8.85 5.75
N ASN A 367 -10.83 -8.16 6.37
CA ASN A 367 -9.86 -8.78 7.28
C ASN A 367 -10.56 -9.47 8.46
N THR A 368 -11.60 -8.85 9.03
CA THR A 368 -12.41 -9.46 10.11
C THR A 368 -13.13 -10.73 9.64
N PHE A 369 -13.72 -10.70 8.46
CA PHE A 369 -14.34 -11.88 7.85
C PHE A 369 -13.33 -13.00 7.61
N ASN A 370 -12.16 -12.67 7.04
CA ASN A 370 -11.10 -13.64 6.77
C ASN A 370 -10.58 -14.30 8.04
N SER A 371 -10.49 -13.52 9.14
CA SER A 371 -10.14 -14.06 10.45
C SER A 371 -11.18 -15.08 10.95
N ALA A 372 -12.47 -14.72 10.88
CA ALA A 372 -13.55 -15.63 11.27
C ALA A 372 -13.61 -16.90 10.41
N LYS A 373 -13.40 -16.78 9.10
CA LYS A 373 -13.34 -17.93 8.18
C LYS A 373 -12.21 -18.89 8.54
N ARG A 374 -11.03 -18.37 8.92
CA ARG A 374 -9.88 -19.22 9.33
C ARG A 374 -10.15 -20.01 10.59
N THR A 375 -10.87 -19.44 11.57
CA THR A 375 -11.20 -20.18 12.82
C THR A 375 -12.16 -21.35 12.56
N SER A 376 -13.07 -21.25 11.57
CA SER A 376 -13.95 -22.35 11.21
C SER A 376 -13.20 -23.52 10.55
N SER A 377 -12.15 -23.24 9.79
CA SER A 377 -11.37 -24.27 9.11
C SER A 377 -10.46 -25.07 10.05
N SER A 378 -9.98 -24.43 11.13
CA SER A 378 -9.11 -25.06 12.12
C SER A 378 -9.85 -25.95 13.13
N SER A 379 -11.16 -25.79 13.29
CA SER A 379 -11.99 -26.63 14.18
C SER A 379 -12.47 -27.92 13.51
N SER A 380 -12.23 -28.09 12.21
CA SER A 380 -12.66 -29.26 11.41
C SER A 380 -11.50 -30.24 11.14
N SER A 381 -10.29 -29.96 11.64
CA SER A 381 -9.07 -30.78 11.55
C SER A 381 -8.74 -31.41 12.89
#